data_9ba5573487c61e89b32e7ebb2877e59d
#
_entry.id   9ba5573487c61e89b32e7ebb2877e59d
#
_cell.length_a   1.000
_cell.length_b   1.000
_cell.length_c   1.000
_cell.angle_alpha   90.00
_cell.angle_beta   90.00
_cell.angle_gamma   90.00
#
_symmetry.space_group_name_H-M   'P 1'
#
loop_
_entity.id
_entity.type
_entity.pdbx_description
1 polymer ?
#
loop_
_entity_poly.entity_id
_entity_poly.type
_entity_poly.pdbx_seq_one_letter_code
_entity_poly.pdbx_strand_id
1 'polypeptide(L)'
;MTKQRLLFITTGGTIASVRTQQGLKPVLTSEELLAHLPELKELCCPETLALCSIDSTDLGQEHWLMMARAIQENYALYDGFIICHGTDTLAYSAAALSYLIQNADKPIILTGAQQPISNEITDAKKNLRDSVVCAIDPGSRGVMVVFGGHVIAGTRAKKNKTISYDAFASVNFPELALVQGDRLVRYISSPWPTGPVEFSRVLDPKVFLLKLTPGMSPALIPEIFRLYDCVIVESFGVGGIPQQLMDAFAAGLGDYCLLYTSPSPRDS
;
A
#
# COMPACT_ATOMS: atom_id res chain seq x y z
N MET A 1 28.21 -11.20 -10.31
CA MET A 1 26.74 -11.35 -10.47
C MET A 1 26.23 -10.13 -11.22
N THR A 2 25.34 -10.29 -12.18
CA THR A 2 24.66 -9.18 -12.84
C THR A 2 23.74 -8.49 -11.83
N LYS A 3 23.78 -7.15 -11.78
CA LYS A 3 22.90 -6.38 -10.90
C LYS A 3 21.46 -6.54 -11.35
N GLN A 4 20.53 -6.64 -10.40
CA GLN A 4 19.09 -6.73 -10.68
C GLN A 4 18.57 -5.40 -11.28
N ARG A 5 17.66 -5.51 -12.24
CA ARG A 5 16.97 -4.37 -12.85
C ARG A 5 15.73 -4.08 -12.03
N LEU A 6 15.65 -2.90 -11.44
CA LEU A 6 14.52 -2.46 -10.63
C LEU A 6 13.83 -1.27 -11.29
N LEU A 7 12.50 -1.36 -11.43
CA LEU A 7 11.67 -0.27 -11.94
C LEU A 7 11.12 0.56 -10.76
N PHE A 8 11.49 1.83 -10.71
CA PHE A 8 10.95 2.81 -9.79
C PHE A 8 9.74 3.50 -10.44
N ILE A 9 8.56 3.27 -9.89
CA ILE A 9 7.30 3.87 -10.34
C ILE A 9 6.96 5.01 -9.40
N THR A 10 6.85 6.23 -9.91
CA THR A 10 6.49 7.40 -9.09
C THR A 10 5.03 7.78 -9.29
N THR A 11 4.33 8.05 -8.19
CA THR A 11 2.94 8.50 -8.19
C THR A 11 2.76 9.90 -7.58
N GLY A 12 3.86 10.53 -7.15
CA GLY A 12 3.86 11.81 -6.44
C GLY A 12 4.14 11.65 -4.94
N GLY A 13 3.39 12.36 -4.11
CA GLY A 13 3.53 12.34 -2.66
C GLY A 13 4.72 13.17 -2.14
N THR A 14 4.87 13.18 -0.80
CA THR A 14 5.87 14.01 -0.09
C THR A 14 7.30 13.72 -0.52
N ILE A 15 7.62 12.46 -0.83
CA ILE A 15 8.97 12.03 -1.21
C ILE A 15 9.50 12.80 -2.42
N ALA A 16 8.65 13.07 -3.40
CA ALA A 16 8.95 13.83 -4.62
C ALA A 16 8.55 15.30 -4.53
N SER A 17 8.15 15.78 -3.35
CA SER A 17 7.65 17.14 -3.18
C SER A 17 8.76 18.14 -2.89
N VAL A 18 8.53 19.39 -3.31
CA VAL A 18 9.34 20.53 -2.95
C VAL A 18 8.47 21.53 -2.17
N ARG A 19 9.06 22.19 -1.16
CA ARG A 19 8.36 23.21 -0.38
C ARG A 19 8.14 24.45 -1.24
N THR A 20 6.88 24.82 -1.43
CA THR A 20 6.46 26.03 -2.13
C THR A 20 5.77 27.00 -1.16
N GLN A 21 5.49 28.24 -1.59
CA GLN A 21 4.70 29.19 -0.79
C GLN A 21 3.26 28.69 -0.50
N GLN A 22 2.76 27.74 -1.27
CA GLN A 22 1.42 27.14 -1.13
C GLN A 22 1.43 25.77 -0.44
N GLY A 23 2.56 25.37 0.16
CA GLY A 23 2.75 24.07 0.78
C GLY A 23 3.66 23.12 -0.02
N LEU A 24 3.62 21.83 0.29
CA LEU A 24 4.37 20.81 -0.43
C LEU A 24 3.65 20.47 -1.74
N LYS A 25 4.39 20.47 -2.86
CA LYS A 25 3.88 20.03 -4.17
C LYS A 25 4.82 18.98 -4.76
N PRO A 26 4.32 17.85 -5.28
CA PRO A 26 5.14 16.85 -5.96
C PRO A 26 5.59 17.42 -7.30
N VAL A 27 6.87 17.80 -7.39
CA VAL A 27 7.46 18.49 -8.54
C VAL A 27 8.64 17.73 -9.12
N LEU A 28 9.34 16.91 -8.28
CA LEU A 28 10.51 16.18 -8.74
C LEU A 28 10.12 15.09 -9.74
N THR A 29 10.86 15.01 -10.82
CA THR A 29 10.77 13.89 -11.75
C THR A 29 11.34 12.62 -11.11
N SER A 30 11.04 11.48 -11.72
CA SER A 30 11.55 10.18 -11.24
C SER A 30 13.08 10.12 -11.30
N GLU A 31 13.67 10.71 -12.34
CA GLU A 31 15.12 10.79 -12.54
C GLU A 31 15.77 11.70 -11.50
N GLU A 32 15.17 12.86 -11.21
CA GLU A 32 15.64 13.78 -10.17
C GLU A 32 15.58 13.12 -8.78
N LEU A 33 14.52 12.33 -8.51
CA LEU A 33 14.41 11.57 -7.27
C LEU A 33 15.61 10.62 -7.09
N LEU A 34 15.95 9.84 -8.13
CA LEU A 34 17.08 8.93 -8.08
C LEU A 34 18.45 9.64 -8.08
N ALA A 35 18.53 10.86 -8.61
CA ALA A 35 19.76 11.65 -8.57
C ALA A 35 20.20 12.03 -7.15
N HIS A 36 19.26 12.02 -6.18
CA HIS A 36 19.57 12.20 -4.76
C HIS A 36 20.23 10.96 -4.11
N LEU A 37 20.28 9.82 -4.80
CA LEU A 37 20.77 8.54 -4.29
C LEU A 37 21.65 7.83 -5.34
N PRO A 38 22.78 8.43 -5.77
CA PRO A 38 23.63 7.84 -6.80
C PRO A 38 24.19 6.47 -6.41
N GLU A 39 24.33 6.20 -5.10
CA GLU A 39 24.78 4.94 -4.54
C GLU A 39 23.84 3.75 -4.84
N LEU A 40 22.57 3.97 -5.17
CA LEU A 40 21.67 2.88 -5.56
C LEU A 40 22.17 2.13 -6.81
N LYS A 41 22.91 2.83 -7.68
CA LYS A 41 23.55 2.21 -8.86
C LYS A 41 24.62 1.19 -8.50
N GLU A 42 25.13 1.23 -7.26
CA GLU A 42 26.04 0.20 -6.77
C GLU A 42 25.32 -1.09 -6.41
N LEU A 43 24.06 -0.99 -5.99
CA LEU A 43 23.22 -2.10 -5.53
C LEU A 43 22.41 -2.74 -6.66
N CYS A 44 21.85 -1.94 -7.57
CA CYS A 44 20.96 -2.39 -8.65
C CYS A 44 21.14 -1.58 -9.94
N CYS A 45 20.42 -1.94 -11.00
CA CYS A 45 20.23 -1.14 -12.20
C CYS A 45 18.85 -0.45 -12.08
N PRO A 46 18.77 0.78 -11.55
CA PRO A 46 17.52 1.48 -11.38
C PRO A 46 17.07 2.12 -12.69
N GLU A 47 15.80 1.91 -13.04
CA GLU A 47 15.10 2.60 -14.12
C GLU A 47 13.83 3.23 -13.56
N THR A 48 13.30 4.24 -14.23
CA THR A 48 12.18 5.04 -13.70
C THR A 48 10.99 5.05 -14.64
N LEU A 49 9.80 5.12 -14.06
CA LEU A 49 8.53 5.33 -14.74
C LEU A 49 7.70 6.33 -13.95
N ALA A 50 7.49 7.52 -14.49
CA ALA A 50 6.55 8.50 -13.94
C ALA A 50 5.12 8.09 -14.34
N LEU A 51 4.33 7.60 -13.38
CA LEU A 51 2.98 7.14 -13.63
C LEU A 51 1.97 8.30 -13.51
N CYS A 52 2.05 9.03 -12.41
CA CYS A 52 1.27 10.24 -12.13
C CYS A 52 2.01 11.11 -11.11
N SER A 53 1.49 12.30 -10.84
CA SER A 53 2.05 13.23 -9.84
C SER A 53 0.90 13.87 -9.07
N ILE A 54 0.38 13.15 -8.07
CA ILE A 54 -0.79 13.57 -7.28
C ILE A 54 -0.54 13.41 -5.78
N ASP A 55 -1.33 14.11 -4.99
CA ASP A 55 -1.43 13.83 -3.56
C ASP A 55 -2.09 12.48 -3.35
N SER A 56 -1.58 11.67 -2.41
CA SER A 56 -2.16 10.36 -2.17
C SER A 56 -3.59 10.40 -1.64
N THR A 57 -4.04 11.52 -1.08
CA THR A 57 -5.43 11.72 -0.65
C THR A 57 -6.41 11.78 -1.83
N ASP A 58 -5.91 12.09 -3.03
CA ASP A 58 -6.71 12.12 -4.27
C ASP A 58 -6.64 10.80 -5.06
N LEU A 59 -5.94 9.78 -4.53
CA LEU A 59 -5.85 8.48 -5.18
C LEU A 59 -7.16 7.70 -5.06
N GLY A 60 -7.65 7.23 -6.20
CA GLY A 60 -8.81 6.37 -6.33
C GLY A 60 -8.49 4.99 -6.92
N GLN A 61 -9.53 4.22 -7.18
CA GLN A 61 -9.43 2.84 -7.71
C GLN A 61 -8.75 2.80 -9.09
N GLU A 62 -8.99 3.79 -9.93
CA GLU A 62 -8.37 3.94 -11.25
C GLU A 62 -6.85 3.99 -11.16
N HIS A 63 -6.30 4.64 -10.14
CA HIS A 63 -4.86 4.73 -9.93
C HIS A 63 -4.25 3.39 -9.50
N TRP A 64 -4.96 2.58 -8.69
CA TRP A 64 -4.52 1.22 -8.37
C TRP A 64 -4.48 0.33 -9.60
N LEU A 65 -5.48 0.44 -10.48
CA LEU A 65 -5.50 -0.26 -11.76
C LEU A 65 -4.38 0.21 -12.70
N MET A 66 -4.06 1.53 -12.70
CA MET A 66 -2.92 2.07 -13.45
C MET A 66 -1.59 1.50 -12.94
N MET A 67 -1.38 1.46 -11.61
CA MET A 67 -0.18 0.86 -11.01
C MET A 67 -0.06 -0.63 -11.36
N ALA A 68 -1.14 -1.39 -11.22
CA ALA A 68 -1.13 -2.82 -11.54
C ALA A 68 -0.84 -3.07 -13.02
N ARG A 69 -1.40 -2.26 -13.92
CA ARG A 69 -1.12 -2.32 -15.37
C ARG A 69 0.33 -1.97 -15.68
N ALA A 70 0.88 -0.91 -15.08
CA ALA A 70 2.27 -0.52 -15.28
C ALA A 70 3.24 -1.65 -14.86
N ILE A 71 2.94 -2.34 -13.74
CA ILE A 71 3.70 -3.52 -13.30
C ILE A 71 3.51 -4.66 -14.29
N GLN A 72 2.29 -4.95 -14.74
CA GLN A 72 1.99 -6.03 -15.71
C GLN A 72 2.78 -5.87 -17.02
N GLU A 73 2.76 -4.65 -17.58
CA GLU A 73 3.43 -4.33 -18.85
C GLU A 73 4.95 -4.46 -18.76
N ASN A 74 5.50 -4.27 -17.55
CA ASN A 74 6.94 -4.30 -17.28
C ASN A 74 7.40 -5.57 -16.56
N TYR A 75 6.50 -6.49 -16.22
CA TYR A 75 6.81 -7.63 -15.35
C TYR A 75 7.92 -8.53 -15.88
N ALA A 76 7.96 -8.76 -17.19
CA ALA A 76 8.99 -9.59 -17.82
C ALA A 76 10.37 -8.90 -17.95
N LEU A 77 10.41 -7.56 -17.85
CA LEU A 77 11.62 -6.76 -18.12
C LEU A 77 12.45 -6.47 -16.88
N TYR A 78 11.83 -6.49 -15.69
CA TYR A 78 12.45 -6.10 -14.41
C TYR A 78 12.41 -7.24 -13.41
N ASP A 79 13.36 -7.24 -12.49
CA ASP A 79 13.49 -8.21 -11.41
C ASP A 79 12.66 -7.83 -10.17
N GLY A 80 12.25 -6.57 -10.07
CA GLY A 80 11.41 -6.05 -9.00
C GLY A 80 10.94 -4.62 -9.26
N PHE A 81 9.98 -4.19 -8.43
CA PHE A 81 9.28 -2.91 -8.58
C PHE A 81 9.28 -2.15 -7.24
N ILE A 82 9.57 -0.84 -7.31
CA ILE A 82 9.52 0.06 -6.15
C ILE A 82 8.59 1.22 -6.50
N ILE A 83 7.48 1.34 -5.78
CA ILE A 83 6.48 2.38 -5.97
C ILE A 83 6.72 3.47 -4.93
N CYS A 84 7.08 4.67 -5.40
CA CYS A 84 7.21 5.87 -4.58
C CYS A 84 5.84 6.52 -4.45
N HIS A 85 5.28 6.50 -3.25
CA HIS A 85 3.88 6.82 -2.99
C HIS A 85 3.73 7.83 -1.84
N GLY A 86 2.65 8.62 -1.84
CA GLY A 86 2.29 9.45 -0.69
C GLY A 86 1.85 8.60 0.49
N THR A 87 2.22 9.01 1.71
CA THR A 87 2.10 8.14 2.90
C THR A 87 0.66 7.95 3.39
N ASP A 88 -0.28 8.86 3.09
CA ASP A 88 -1.61 8.85 3.70
C ASP A 88 -2.46 7.67 3.24
N THR A 89 -2.36 7.29 1.98
CA THR A 89 -3.11 6.15 1.41
C THR A 89 -2.22 5.00 0.95
N LEU A 90 -0.91 5.03 1.26
CA LEU A 90 0.04 3.98 0.87
C LEU A 90 -0.42 2.59 1.31
N ALA A 91 -0.94 2.45 2.53
CA ALA A 91 -1.44 1.18 3.06
C ALA A 91 -2.64 0.64 2.25
N TYR A 92 -3.54 1.52 1.80
CA TYR A 92 -4.66 1.14 0.93
C TYR A 92 -4.18 0.67 -0.43
N SER A 93 -3.25 1.39 -1.04
CA SER A 93 -2.64 1.01 -2.32
C SER A 93 -1.89 -0.32 -2.23
N ALA A 94 -1.16 -0.56 -1.13
CA ALA A 94 -0.47 -1.82 -0.89
C ALA A 94 -1.45 -2.99 -0.75
N ALA A 95 -2.55 -2.80 -0.02
CA ALA A 95 -3.60 -3.79 0.08
C ALA A 95 -4.26 -4.05 -1.28
N ALA A 96 -4.67 -3.01 -2.01
CA ALA A 96 -5.29 -3.14 -3.31
C ALA A 96 -4.38 -3.89 -4.31
N LEU A 97 -3.12 -3.51 -4.41
CA LEU A 97 -2.16 -4.18 -5.29
C LEU A 97 -1.91 -5.65 -4.88
N SER A 98 -1.97 -5.97 -3.58
CA SER A 98 -1.86 -7.36 -3.11
C SER A 98 -2.99 -8.26 -3.62
N TYR A 99 -4.18 -7.70 -3.85
CA TYR A 99 -5.32 -8.42 -4.42
C TYR A 99 -5.39 -8.34 -5.95
N LEU A 100 -4.94 -7.24 -6.53
CA LEU A 100 -4.88 -7.07 -7.99
C LEU A 100 -3.77 -7.92 -8.64
N ILE A 101 -2.68 -8.20 -7.91
CA ILE A 101 -1.52 -8.93 -8.41
C ILE A 101 -1.31 -10.17 -7.55
N GLN A 102 -1.85 -11.29 -8.00
CA GLN A 102 -1.76 -12.57 -7.31
C GLN A 102 -0.55 -13.38 -7.79
N ASN A 103 -0.01 -14.21 -6.93
CA ASN A 103 1.11 -15.11 -7.22
C ASN A 103 2.38 -14.39 -7.74
N ALA A 104 2.61 -13.14 -7.33
CA ALA A 104 3.82 -12.43 -7.73
C ALA A 104 5.07 -13.10 -7.15
N ASP A 105 5.94 -13.60 -8.02
CA ASP A 105 7.24 -14.18 -7.69
C ASP A 105 8.34 -13.13 -7.57
N LYS A 106 8.06 -11.88 -7.95
CA LYS A 106 8.94 -10.73 -7.85
C LYS A 106 8.51 -9.78 -6.72
N PRO A 107 9.45 -9.04 -6.11
CA PRO A 107 9.11 -8.02 -5.11
C PRO A 107 8.41 -6.82 -5.75
N ILE A 108 7.31 -6.41 -5.13
CA ILE A 108 6.57 -5.18 -5.45
C ILE A 108 6.50 -4.39 -4.16
N ILE A 109 7.33 -3.36 -4.04
CA ILE A 109 7.54 -2.63 -2.80
C ILE A 109 6.88 -1.25 -2.91
N LEU A 110 6.04 -0.91 -1.94
CA LEU A 110 5.57 0.45 -1.76
C LEU A 110 6.38 1.12 -0.66
N THR A 111 6.82 2.34 -0.95
CA THR A 111 7.52 3.19 0.00
C THR A 111 7.14 4.65 -0.20
N GLY A 112 7.55 5.50 0.70
CA GLY A 112 7.32 6.93 0.68
C GLY A 112 8.20 7.64 1.68
N ALA A 113 7.86 8.89 2.00
CA ALA A 113 8.57 9.63 3.04
C ALA A 113 7.66 10.62 3.75
N GLN A 114 7.97 10.91 5.01
CA GLN A 114 7.35 11.98 5.79
C GLN A 114 7.96 13.35 5.44
N GLN A 115 9.20 13.36 4.96
CA GLN A 115 9.90 14.58 4.54
C GLN A 115 10.37 14.47 3.08
N PRO A 116 10.33 15.59 2.32
CA PRO A 116 10.89 15.64 0.96
C PRO A 116 12.33 15.15 0.90
N ILE A 117 12.68 14.47 -0.18
CA ILE A 117 14.05 13.96 -0.37
C ILE A 117 15.10 15.06 -0.45
N SER A 118 14.70 16.27 -0.86
CA SER A 118 15.55 17.46 -0.93
C SER A 118 15.90 18.06 0.43
N ASN A 119 15.20 17.68 1.50
CA ASN A 119 15.48 18.17 2.84
C ASN A 119 16.81 17.57 3.35
N GLU A 120 17.55 18.35 4.14
CA GLU A 120 18.78 17.87 4.78
C GLU A 120 18.51 16.69 5.73
N ILE A 121 17.45 16.82 6.54
CA ILE A 121 16.95 15.76 7.41
C ILE A 121 15.70 15.17 6.78
N THR A 122 15.82 13.97 6.23
CA THR A 122 14.75 13.26 5.55
C THR A 122 14.84 11.76 5.79
N ASP A 123 13.67 11.11 5.87
CA ASP A 123 13.52 9.66 5.88
C ASP A 123 13.52 9.05 4.47
N ALA A 124 13.35 9.89 3.43
CA ALA A 124 13.22 9.45 2.04
C ALA A 124 14.40 8.61 1.55
N LYS A 125 15.63 9.09 1.81
CA LYS A 125 16.84 8.41 1.35
C LYS A 125 16.99 7.02 1.98
N LYS A 126 16.73 6.93 3.29
CA LYS A 126 16.75 5.65 3.99
C LYS A 126 15.67 4.71 3.46
N ASN A 127 14.43 5.17 3.31
CA ASN A 127 13.31 4.36 2.86
C ASN A 127 13.53 3.81 1.44
N LEU A 128 14.06 4.62 0.52
CA LEU A 128 14.41 4.18 -0.84
C LEU A 128 15.54 3.14 -0.83
N ARG A 129 16.61 3.38 -0.06
CA ARG A 129 17.71 2.45 0.06
C ARG A 129 17.27 1.13 0.67
N ASP A 130 16.50 1.17 1.76
CA ASP A 130 15.95 -0.02 2.41
C ASP A 130 15.03 -0.81 1.46
N SER A 131 14.27 -0.11 0.61
CA SER A 131 13.44 -0.72 -0.42
C SER A 131 14.28 -1.47 -1.46
N VAL A 132 15.41 -0.91 -1.88
CA VAL A 132 16.34 -1.60 -2.79
C VAL A 132 16.95 -2.82 -2.11
N VAL A 133 17.43 -2.70 -0.87
CA VAL A 133 17.99 -3.83 -0.09
C VAL A 133 16.96 -4.95 0.04
N CYS A 134 15.70 -4.61 0.28
CA CYS A 134 14.61 -5.58 0.32
C CYS A 134 14.33 -6.19 -1.06
N ALA A 135 14.32 -5.38 -2.12
CA ALA A 135 14.01 -5.85 -3.47
C ALA A 135 15.06 -6.80 -4.03
N ILE A 136 16.34 -6.58 -3.74
CA ILE A 136 17.42 -7.45 -4.24
C ILE A 136 17.63 -8.72 -3.40
N ASP A 137 16.94 -8.86 -2.26
CA ASP A 137 17.01 -10.09 -1.46
C ASP A 137 16.26 -11.24 -2.18
N PRO A 138 16.92 -12.40 -2.39
CA PRO A 138 16.33 -13.52 -3.14
C PRO A 138 15.05 -14.10 -2.53
N GLY A 139 14.81 -13.84 -1.25
CA GLY A 139 13.59 -14.28 -0.55
C GLY A 139 12.42 -13.30 -0.66
N SER A 140 12.61 -12.12 -1.25
CA SER A 140 11.57 -11.09 -1.35
C SER A 140 10.66 -11.31 -2.56
N ARG A 141 9.36 -11.32 -2.31
CA ARG A 141 8.32 -11.50 -3.36
C ARG A 141 6.97 -11.01 -2.89
N GLY A 142 6.07 -10.78 -3.84
CA GLY A 142 4.74 -10.24 -3.57
C GLY A 142 4.76 -8.76 -3.19
N VAL A 143 3.62 -8.26 -2.76
CA VAL A 143 3.45 -6.84 -2.42
C VAL A 143 3.84 -6.60 -0.95
N MET A 144 4.72 -5.65 -0.73
CA MET A 144 5.25 -5.29 0.59
C MET A 144 5.31 -3.78 0.76
N VAL A 145 5.22 -3.33 2.00
CA VAL A 145 5.55 -1.94 2.39
C VAL A 145 6.90 -1.95 3.09
N VAL A 146 7.82 -1.09 2.63
CA VAL A 146 9.10 -0.86 3.29
C VAL A 146 9.14 0.58 3.77
N PHE A 147 9.20 0.76 5.09
CA PHE A 147 9.19 2.08 5.71
C PHE A 147 9.87 2.06 7.08
N GLY A 148 10.75 3.03 7.34
CA GLY A 148 11.47 3.11 8.62
C GLY A 148 12.39 1.92 8.93
N GLY A 149 12.74 1.12 7.93
CA GLY A 149 13.49 -0.13 8.08
C GLY A 149 12.60 -1.38 8.18
N HIS A 150 11.31 -1.22 8.46
CA HIS A 150 10.36 -2.32 8.60
C HIS A 150 9.85 -2.81 7.25
N VAL A 151 9.74 -4.12 7.08
CA VAL A 151 9.15 -4.77 5.90
C VAL A 151 7.84 -5.42 6.31
N ILE A 152 6.75 -4.91 5.80
CA ILE A 152 5.40 -5.28 6.18
C ILE A 152 4.66 -5.88 4.98
N ALA A 153 3.89 -6.95 5.17
CA ALA A 153 3.03 -7.49 4.12
C ALA A 153 2.02 -6.42 3.64
N GLY A 154 1.83 -6.30 2.33
CA GLY A 154 0.99 -5.25 1.75
C GLY A 154 -0.45 -5.24 2.28
N THR A 155 -1.01 -6.42 2.60
CA THR A 155 -2.34 -6.56 3.20
C THR A 155 -2.40 -6.25 4.70
N ARG A 156 -1.27 -5.98 5.35
CA ARG A 156 -1.16 -5.82 6.80
C ARG A 156 -0.66 -4.45 7.24
N ALA A 157 -0.22 -3.65 6.30
CA ALA A 157 0.29 -2.31 6.60
C ALA A 157 -0.82 -1.37 7.07
N LYS A 158 -0.53 -0.59 8.11
CA LYS A 158 -1.38 0.49 8.60
C LYS A 158 -0.53 1.69 8.98
N LYS A 159 -0.93 2.89 8.54
CA LYS A 159 -0.32 4.14 9.01
C LYS A 159 -0.87 4.47 10.40
N ASN A 160 -0.03 4.41 11.42
CA ASN A 160 -0.41 4.65 12.81
C ASN A 160 0.02 6.03 13.32
N LYS A 161 1.00 6.67 12.65
CA LYS A 161 1.55 7.97 13.07
C LYS A 161 1.63 8.90 11.86
N THR A 162 1.30 10.16 12.05
CA THR A 162 1.21 11.16 10.98
C THR A 162 2.53 11.88 10.69
N ILE A 163 3.43 11.99 11.67
CA ILE A 163 4.67 12.78 11.57
C ILE A 163 5.93 11.92 11.74
N SER A 164 5.85 10.84 12.50
CA SER A 164 7.00 9.99 12.83
C SER A 164 7.57 9.29 11.60
N TYR A 165 8.89 9.12 11.55
CA TYR A 165 9.58 8.29 10.56
C TYR A 165 9.29 6.79 10.74
N ASP A 166 8.79 6.38 11.90
CA ASP A 166 8.22 5.08 12.18
C ASP A 166 6.69 5.19 12.07
N ALA A 167 6.19 5.37 10.85
CA ALA A 167 4.79 5.73 10.59
C ALA A 167 3.86 4.52 10.38
N PHE A 168 4.40 3.38 9.95
CA PHE A 168 3.62 2.20 9.61
C PHE A 168 3.89 1.05 10.56
N ALA A 169 2.87 0.24 10.79
CA ALA A 169 2.97 -1.00 11.57
C ALA A 169 2.21 -2.14 10.87
N SER A 170 2.60 -3.37 11.18
CA SER A 170 1.88 -4.57 10.78
C SER A 170 0.71 -4.82 11.72
N VAL A 171 -0.50 -5.03 11.18
CA VAL A 171 -1.72 -5.25 11.97
C VAL A 171 -2.06 -6.74 12.00
N ASN A 172 -2.13 -7.29 13.23
CA ASN A 172 -2.52 -8.68 13.49
C ASN A 172 -1.70 -9.71 12.69
N PHE A 173 -0.47 -9.36 12.36
CA PHE A 173 0.48 -10.21 11.66
C PHE A 173 1.91 -9.72 11.96
N PRO A 174 2.89 -10.60 12.10
CA PRO A 174 4.26 -10.17 12.29
C PRO A 174 4.79 -9.41 11.07
N GLU A 175 5.79 -8.56 11.27
CA GLU A 175 6.57 -8.00 10.18
C GLU A 175 7.29 -9.13 9.42
N LEU A 176 7.48 -8.95 8.13
CA LEU A 176 8.18 -9.94 7.30
C LEU A 176 9.68 -9.94 7.57
N ALA A 177 10.25 -8.76 7.76
CA ALA A 177 11.67 -8.56 7.96
C ALA A 177 11.98 -7.16 8.50
N LEU A 178 13.24 -6.97 8.91
CA LEU A 178 13.83 -5.68 9.24
C LEU A 178 15.08 -5.45 8.39
N VAL A 179 15.23 -4.24 7.84
CA VAL A 179 16.46 -3.84 7.14
C VAL A 179 17.45 -3.29 8.14
N GLN A 180 18.61 -3.90 8.22
CA GLN A 180 19.74 -3.48 9.08
C GLN A 180 20.98 -3.22 8.22
N GLY A 181 21.25 -1.94 7.93
CA GLY A 181 22.33 -1.56 7.01
C GLY A 181 22.06 -2.11 5.60
N ASP A 182 22.92 -3.02 5.14
CA ASP A 182 22.83 -3.64 3.80
C ASP A 182 22.24 -5.06 3.84
N ARG A 183 21.61 -5.43 4.94
CA ARG A 183 21.09 -6.78 5.15
C ARG A 183 19.61 -6.75 5.50
N LEU A 184 18.91 -7.76 4.99
CA LEU A 184 17.54 -8.05 5.37
C LEU A 184 17.52 -9.16 6.43
N VAL A 185 17.06 -8.82 7.63
CA VAL A 185 16.83 -9.79 8.72
C VAL A 185 15.40 -10.26 8.61
N ARG A 186 15.20 -11.44 8.06
CA ARG A 186 13.88 -12.01 7.78
C ARG A 186 13.32 -12.70 9.02
N TYR A 187 12.08 -12.36 9.36
CA TYR A 187 11.32 -13.00 10.45
C TYR A 187 10.42 -14.12 9.93
N ILE A 188 9.84 -13.90 8.73
CA ILE A 188 8.94 -14.86 8.09
C ILE A 188 9.38 -15.05 6.64
N SER A 189 9.47 -16.30 6.22
CA SER A 189 9.71 -16.64 4.81
C SER A 189 8.41 -16.54 4.04
N SER A 190 8.40 -15.75 2.96
CA SER A 190 7.28 -15.76 2.01
C SER A 190 7.33 -17.07 1.21
N PRO A 191 6.24 -17.85 1.16
CA PRO A 191 6.19 -19.05 0.34
C PRO A 191 6.36 -18.69 -1.14
N TRP A 192 6.94 -19.60 -1.92
CA TRP A 192 6.95 -19.46 -3.37
C TRP A 192 5.53 -19.60 -3.91
N PRO A 193 5.11 -18.78 -4.86
CA PRO A 193 3.82 -18.93 -5.50
C PRO A 193 3.71 -20.31 -6.19
N THR A 194 2.52 -20.88 -6.16
CA THR A 194 2.25 -22.20 -6.74
C THR A 194 1.72 -22.12 -8.17
N GLY A 195 1.47 -20.93 -8.66
CA GLY A 195 0.95 -20.66 -10.00
C GLY A 195 1.61 -19.47 -10.66
N PRO A 196 1.29 -19.19 -11.92
CA PRO A 196 1.75 -17.99 -12.61
C PRO A 196 1.22 -16.72 -11.93
N VAL A 197 1.93 -15.60 -12.15
CA VAL A 197 1.42 -14.29 -11.71
C VAL A 197 0.13 -13.96 -12.46
N GLU A 198 -0.87 -13.50 -11.72
CA GLU A 198 -2.17 -13.09 -12.24
C GLU A 198 -2.43 -11.62 -11.96
N PHE A 199 -2.97 -10.91 -12.95
CA PHE A 199 -3.30 -9.49 -12.84
C PHE A 199 -4.81 -9.29 -13.04
N SER A 200 -5.50 -8.85 -11.98
CA SER A 200 -6.88 -8.40 -12.10
C SER A 200 -6.94 -7.02 -12.76
N ARG A 201 -7.93 -6.82 -13.62
CA ARG A 201 -8.15 -5.55 -14.33
C ARG A 201 -9.41 -4.83 -13.89
N VAL A 202 -10.08 -5.37 -12.89
CA VAL A 202 -11.39 -4.88 -12.43
C VAL A 202 -11.38 -4.75 -10.92
N LEU A 203 -11.94 -3.65 -10.46
CA LEU A 203 -12.34 -3.40 -9.08
C LEU A 203 -13.81 -3.00 -9.09
N ASP A 204 -14.56 -3.44 -8.10
CA ASP A 204 -15.93 -3.01 -7.93
C ASP A 204 -15.96 -1.69 -7.13
N PRO A 205 -16.41 -0.58 -7.73
CA PRO A 205 -16.51 0.70 -7.06
C PRO A 205 -17.71 0.79 -6.09
N LYS A 206 -18.64 -0.16 -6.16
CA LYS A 206 -19.88 -0.13 -5.39
C LYS A 206 -19.79 -0.91 -4.09
N VAL A 207 -18.63 -0.84 -3.42
CA VAL A 207 -18.40 -1.41 -2.09
C VAL A 207 -18.28 -0.28 -1.09
N PHE A 208 -19.08 -0.31 -0.04
CA PHE A 208 -19.06 0.68 1.03
C PHE A 208 -18.52 0.10 2.34
N LEU A 209 -17.56 0.78 2.95
CA LEU A 209 -17.08 0.45 4.29
C LEU A 209 -17.85 1.27 5.32
N LEU A 210 -18.70 0.61 6.09
CA LEU A 210 -19.49 1.21 7.17
C LEU A 210 -18.84 0.92 8.53
N LYS A 211 -18.23 1.92 9.11
CA LYS A 211 -17.77 1.85 10.50
C LYS A 211 -18.92 2.20 11.44
N LEU A 212 -19.32 1.25 12.29
CA LEU A 212 -20.36 1.50 13.29
C LEU A 212 -19.86 2.47 14.36
N THR A 213 -20.73 3.40 14.72
CA THR A 213 -20.56 4.31 15.87
C THR A 213 -21.75 4.24 16.79
N PRO A 214 -21.57 4.44 18.11
CA PRO A 214 -22.69 4.52 19.04
C PRO A 214 -23.69 5.61 18.63
N GLY A 215 -24.99 5.27 18.61
CA GLY A 215 -26.06 6.19 18.22
C GLY A 215 -26.27 6.37 16.71
N MET A 216 -25.64 5.54 15.86
CA MET A 216 -25.89 5.56 14.43
C MET A 216 -27.36 5.32 14.11
N SER A 217 -27.93 6.15 13.23
CA SER A 217 -29.32 6.03 12.81
C SER A 217 -29.55 4.85 11.87
N PRO A 218 -30.52 3.96 12.16
CA PRO A 218 -30.90 2.88 11.25
C PRO A 218 -31.37 3.37 9.86
N ALA A 219 -31.87 4.60 9.78
CA ALA A 219 -32.34 5.20 8.51
C ALA A 219 -31.23 5.37 7.46
N LEU A 220 -29.96 5.31 7.87
CA LEU A 220 -28.83 5.37 6.94
C LEU A 220 -28.69 4.09 6.10
N ILE A 221 -29.10 2.95 6.62
CA ILE A 221 -28.84 1.63 6.00
C ILE A 221 -29.52 1.49 4.63
N PRO A 222 -30.82 1.79 4.46
CA PRO A 222 -31.48 1.75 3.15
C PRO A 222 -30.81 2.67 2.12
N GLU A 223 -30.31 3.84 2.53
CA GLU A 223 -29.64 4.78 1.61
C GLU A 223 -28.29 4.24 1.14
N ILE A 224 -27.57 3.54 2.00
CA ILE A 224 -26.31 2.89 1.60
C ILE A 224 -26.60 1.79 0.57
N PHE A 225 -27.57 0.91 0.81
CA PHE A 225 -27.94 -0.16 -0.13
C PHE A 225 -28.48 0.38 -1.46
N ARG A 226 -29.09 1.56 -1.47
CA ARG A 226 -29.52 2.21 -2.71
C ARG A 226 -28.34 2.62 -3.62
N LEU A 227 -27.18 2.88 -3.04
CA LEU A 227 -26.00 3.41 -3.74
C LEU A 227 -24.90 2.36 -3.99
N TYR A 228 -24.84 1.33 -3.15
CA TYR A 228 -23.77 0.34 -3.14
C TYR A 228 -24.32 -1.08 -3.21
N ASP A 229 -23.64 -1.94 -3.94
CA ASP A 229 -24.04 -3.33 -4.13
C ASP A 229 -23.46 -4.25 -3.01
N CYS A 230 -22.44 -3.78 -2.29
CA CYS A 230 -21.85 -4.47 -1.15
C CYS A 230 -21.55 -3.51 0.01
N VAL A 231 -21.80 -3.98 1.23
CA VAL A 231 -21.46 -3.24 2.45
C VAL A 231 -20.56 -4.10 3.34
N ILE A 232 -19.40 -3.55 3.70
CA ILE A 232 -18.50 -4.14 4.69
C ILE A 232 -18.72 -3.39 6.00
N VAL A 233 -19.21 -4.07 7.03
CA VAL A 233 -19.49 -3.47 8.34
C VAL A 233 -18.33 -3.69 9.28
N GLU A 234 -17.68 -2.62 9.72
CA GLU A 234 -16.72 -2.63 10.82
C GLU A 234 -17.52 -2.52 12.14
N SER A 235 -17.75 -3.66 12.78
CA SER A 235 -18.60 -3.81 13.97
C SER A 235 -17.84 -3.59 15.28
N PHE A 236 -18.55 -3.62 16.42
CA PHE A 236 -17.94 -3.46 17.74
C PHE A 236 -17.36 -4.79 18.28
N GLY A 237 -16.24 -4.68 19.00
CA GLY A 237 -15.65 -5.79 19.74
C GLY A 237 -15.54 -7.08 18.91
N VAL A 238 -16.15 -8.16 19.39
CA VAL A 238 -16.15 -9.47 18.71
C VAL A 238 -17.22 -9.63 17.63
N GLY A 239 -17.76 -8.53 17.11
CA GLY A 239 -18.78 -8.56 16.05
C GLY A 239 -20.15 -8.03 16.49
N GLY A 240 -20.24 -7.29 17.62
CA GLY A 240 -21.50 -6.71 18.10
C GLY A 240 -22.08 -5.67 17.15
N ILE A 241 -23.35 -5.85 16.79
CA ILE A 241 -24.14 -4.89 16.01
C ILE A 241 -25.40 -4.56 16.83
N PRO A 242 -25.75 -3.25 17.02
CA PRO A 242 -26.98 -2.87 17.71
C PRO A 242 -28.23 -3.45 17.03
N GLN A 243 -29.22 -3.93 17.83
CA GLN A 243 -30.40 -4.60 17.30
C GLN A 243 -31.15 -3.78 16.26
N GLN A 244 -31.29 -2.47 16.47
CA GLN A 244 -31.96 -1.57 15.51
C GLN A 244 -31.28 -1.53 14.14
N LEU A 245 -29.94 -1.65 14.11
CA LEU A 245 -29.18 -1.72 12.85
C LEU A 245 -29.30 -3.11 12.22
N MET A 246 -29.33 -4.18 13.03
CA MET A 246 -29.57 -5.54 12.52
C MET A 246 -30.91 -5.65 11.80
N ASP A 247 -31.98 -5.08 12.37
CA ASP A 247 -33.32 -5.07 11.75
C ASP A 247 -33.31 -4.29 10.42
N ALA A 248 -32.60 -3.15 10.39
CA ALA A 248 -32.45 -2.35 9.18
C ALA A 248 -31.63 -3.07 8.09
N PHE A 249 -30.54 -3.76 8.46
CA PHE A 249 -29.80 -4.59 7.54
C PHE A 249 -30.63 -5.73 6.99
N ALA A 250 -31.38 -6.44 7.87
CA ALA A 250 -32.24 -7.55 7.44
C ALA A 250 -33.34 -7.10 6.48
N ALA A 251 -33.92 -5.92 6.72
CA ALA A 251 -34.95 -5.35 5.84
C ALA A 251 -34.41 -4.90 4.47
N GLY A 252 -33.12 -4.49 4.41
CA GLY A 252 -32.50 -3.97 3.20
C GLY A 252 -31.67 -4.98 2.42
N LEU A 253 -31.47 -6.18 2.95
CA LEU A 253 -30.42 -7.09 2.43
C LEU A 253 -30.72 -7.64 1.03
N GLY A 254 -31.96 -7.87 0.62
CA GLY A 254 -32.34 -8.32 -0.74
C GLY A 254 -31.25 -9.16 -1.42
N ASP A 255 -30.83 -8.75 -2.61
CA ASP A 255 -29.74 -9.35 -3.39
C ASP A 255 -28.34 -8.75 -3.11
N TYR A 256 -28.22 -7.93 -2.04
CA TYR A 256 -26.97 -7.25 -1.71
C TYR A 256 -26.00 -8.13 -0.93
N CYS A 257 -24.70 -7.86 -1.11
CA CYS A 257 -23.65 -8.49 -0.31
C CYS A 257 -23.46 -7.72 1.01
N LEU A 258 -23.52 -8.43 2.12
CA LEU A 258 -23.20 -7.92 3.44
C LEU A 258 -22.07 -8.75 4.03
N LEU A 259 -20.93 -8.10 4.25
CA LEU A 259 -19.80 -8.66 4.99
C LEU A 259 -19.64 -7.86 6.28
N TYR A 260 -19.22 -8.51 7.36
CA TYR A 260 -18.85 -7.77 8.56
C TYR A 260 -17.53 -8.28 9.13
N THR A 261 -16.80 -7.36 9.75
CA THR A 261 -15.51 -7.61 10.37
C THR A 261 -15.47 -6.95 11.74
N SER A 262 -14.64 -7.48 12.62
CA SER A 262 -14.33 -6.87 13.92
C SER A 262 -13.00 -6.15 13.83
N PRO A 263 -12.85 -4.94 14.42
CA PRO A 263 -11.57 -4.25 14.51
C PRO A 263 -10.59 -4.95 15.47
N SER A 264 -11.12 -5.82 16.35
CA SER A 264 -10.30 -6.57 17.30
C SER A 264 -9.92 -7.94 16.72
N PRO A 265 -8.66 -8.38 16.87
CA PRO A 265 -8.34 -9.78 16.62
C PRO A 265 -9.22 -10.63 17.52
N ARG A 266 -9.79 -11.70 16.98
CA ARG A 266 -10.42 -12.69 17.83
C ARG A 266 -9.32 -13.26 18.72
N ASP A 267 -9.50 -13.15 20.01
CA ASP A 267 -8.73 -13.93 20.96
C ASP A 267 -9.10 -15.39 20.68
N SER A 268 -8.24 -16.06 19.93
CA SER A 268 -8.38 -17.47 19.59
C SER A 268 -7.68 -18.32 20.62
#